data_e21093537dcc6a7a884c42c3f4b5d138
#
_entry.id   e21093537dcc6a7a884c42c3f4b5d138
#
_cell.length_a   1.000
_cell.length_b   1.000
_cell.length_c   1.000
_cell.angle_alpha   90.00
_cell.angle_beta   90.00
_cell.angle_gamma   90.00
#
_symmetry.space_group_name_H-M   'P 1'
#
loop_
_entity.id
_entity.type
_entity.pdbx_description
1 polymer ?
#
loop_
_entity_poly.entity_id
_entity_poly.type
_entity_poly.pdbx_seq_one_letter_code
_entity_poly.pdbx_strand_id
1 'polypeptide(L)'
;MKKTRRLQMGWLAGVLLSAGVTGCHVGPAYHPPAVQPPPAFKEAPPAAPPADTTQSQNNPDNVNWTVAQPSDAKIRGDWWAVFNDPELNDLESQLNIDNQNIKQFFENFMESRALVREARAQYFPTVSVGPSYNRQRSSANLGPTSTTANPGKTSQIYSLPLDVSWTPDLFGRIRQQVRNAQYTAQVSAADLENERLTEQADLAEFFFEIRGQDALIQILTQTVAADQKALDYNQAQYDTGVGDQLSVVEARATLQAAQSSLTNLGILRAQYEHAIAVLIGKPASGFSLPPRPVLTAPPPVPIGMPSLLLQRRPAVAAAERTMAAANAELGVAYTAFFPTLTLSASGGFESYLFKHIADWPSRVWSVGPSFSQPIFNAALKPELHQFIATYNADVASYRQTVLTAFQQVEDSLSQTRILSQQIQQQRGAVASSQTALDLEMGRYQTGIDPYIDVVTLQNTLLTNQQQLASLQIEQMTGAVQLVQALGGGWDVSQLPTPRQVTAEPSKADTKIQQ
;
A
#
# COMPACT_ATOMS: atom_id res chain seq x y z
N MET A 1 -18.27 -62.08 35.60
CA MET A 1 -18.73 -60.66 35.74
C MET A 1 -17.64 -59.57 35.87
N LYS A 2 -16.34 -59.88 35.79
CA LYS A 2 -15.28 -58.86 35.91
C LYS A 2 -14.72 -58.31 34.53
N LYS A 3 -15.01 -58.95 33.40
CA LYS A 3 -14.54 -58.50 32.06
C LYS A 3 -15.41 -57.45 31.40
N THR A 4 -16.71 -57.42 31.67
CA THR A 4 -17.67 -56.47 31.06
C THR A 4 -17.58 -55.04 31.65
N ARG A 5 -17.14 -54.88 32.91
CA ARG A 5 -16.96 -53.54 33.52
C ARG A 5 -15.75 -52.75 32.96
N ARG A 6 -14.67 -53.44 32.50
CA ARG A 6 -13.50 -52.76 31.91
C ARG A 6 -13.77 -52.24 30.50
N LEU A 7 -14.64 -52.90 29.71
CA LEU A 7 -15.03 -52.40 28.40
C LEU A 7 -15.95 -51.17 28.48
N GLN A 8 -16.86 -51.13 29.46
CA GLN A 8 -17.74 -49.95 29.63
C GLN A 8 -17.00 -48.71 30.15
N MET A 9 -15.95 -48.87 30.95
CA MET A 9 -15.11 -47.75 31.40
C MET A 9 -14.24 -47.20 30.28
N GLY A 10 -13.78 -48.01 29.31
CA GLY A 10 -13.03 -47.59 28.13
C GLY A 10 -13.90 -46.79 27.14
N TRP A 11 -15.17 -47.16 26.98
CA TRP A 11 -16.11 -46.43 26.12
C TRP A 11 -16.56 -45.09 26.72
N LEU A 12 -16.76 -44.99 28.04
CA LEU A 12 -17.06 -43.74 28.73
C LEU A 12 -15.88 -42.77 28.72
N ALA A 13 -14.64 -43.26 28.83
CA ALA A 13 -13.42 -42.43 28.68
C ALA A 13 -13.23 -41.93 27.24
N GLY A 14 -13.54 -42.77 26.23
CA GLY A 14 -13.49 -42.40 24.82
C GLY A 14 -14.56 -41.36 24.43
N VAL A 15 -15.77 -41.45 24.94
CA VAL A 15 -16.86 -40.50 24.70
C VAL A 15 -16.62 -39.17 25.45
N LEU A 16 -16.04 -39.20 26.64
CA LEU A 16 -15.62 -37.97 27.34
C LEU A 16 -14.44 -37.27 26.67
N LEU A 17 -13.52 -38.02 26.04
CA LEU A 17 -12.45 -37.40 25.23
C LEU A 17 -12.97 -36.79 23.91
N SER A 18 -13.98 -37.41 23.29
CA SER A 18 -14.55 -36.89 22.03
C SER A 18 -15.47 -35.67 22.20
N ALA A 19 -16.14 -35.53 23.36
CA ALA A 19 -16.96 -34.37 23.70
C ALA A 19 -16.14 -33.12 24.07
N GLY A 20 -14.85 -33.28 24.41
CA GLY A 20 -13.95 -32.18 24.77
C GLY A 20 -13.30 -31.43 23.58
N VAL A 21 -13.53 -31.88 22.34
CA VAL A 21 -12.84 -31.30 21.13
C VAL A 21 -13.58 -30.09 20.55
N THR A 22 -14.84 -29.83 20.95
CA THR A 22 -15.49 -28.56 20.66
C THR A 22 -15.07 -27.52 21.70
N GLY A 23 -13.82 -27.02 21.62
CA GLY A 23 -13.30 -26.00 22.52
C GLY A 23 -14.22 -24.78 22.54
N CYS A 24 -14.60 -24.35 23.77
CA CYS A 24 -15.38 -23.11 23.96
C CYS A 24 -14.67 -21.93 23.29
N HIS A 25 -15.37 -21.20 22.44
CA HIS A 25 -14.86 -19.96 21.87
C HIS A 25 -15.13 -18.82 22.86
N VAL A 26 -14.08 -18.27 23.43
CA VAL A 26 -14.16 -17.14 24.36
C VAL A 26 -13.72 -15.87 23.61
N GLY A 27 -14.45 -14.77 23.81
CA GLY A 27 -14.17 -13.47 23.18
C GLY A 27 -15.29 -13.01 22.23
N PRO A 28 -15.30 -11.73 21.87
CA PRO A 28 -16.29 -11.16 20.97
C PRO A 28 -16.13 -11.70 19.54
N ALA A 29 -17.26 -11.96 18.88
CA ALA A 29 -17.26 -12.23 17.46
C ALA A 29 -16.92 -10.93 16.68
N TYR A 30 -16.04 -11.04 15.69
CA TYR A 30 -15.73 -9.91 14.82
C TYR A 30 -16.90 -9.62 13.88
N HIS A 31 -17.31 -8.35 13.84
CA HIS A 31 -18.25 -7.82 12.87
C HIS A 31 -17.68 -6.50 12.32
N PRO A 32 -17.53 -6.36 11.00
CA PRO A 32 -17.12 -5.08 10.42
C PRO A 32 -18.10 -3.99 10.82
N PRO A 33 -17.65 -2.80 11.29
CA PRO A 33 -18.55 -1.71 11.60
C PRO A 33 -19.22 -1.21 10.33
N ALA A 34 -20.53 -0.95 10.44
CA ALA A 34 -21.29 -0.40 9.33
C ALA A 34 -20.76 1.00 9.00
N VAL A 35 -20.43 1.22 7.74
CA VAL A 35 -20.17 2.54 7.16
C VAL A 35 -21.29 2.79 6.13
N GLN A 36 -21.93 3.94 6.22
CA GLN A 36 -22.94 4.34 5.24
C GLN A 36 -22.26 5.14 4.13
N PRO A 37 -22.03 4.56 2.94
CA PRO A 37 -21.51 5.31 1.81
C PRO A 37 -22.56 6.32 1.33
N PRO A 38 -22.14 7.49 0.81
CA PRO A 38 -23.07 8.41 0.16
C PRO A 38 -23.72 7.73 -1.05
N PRO A 39 -24.95 8.12 -1.43
CA PRO A 39 -25.66 7.50 -2.56
C PRO A 39 -24.98 7.78 -3.91
N ALA A 40 -24.29 8.91 -4.04
CA ALA A 40 -23.53 9.33 -5.21
C ALA A 40 -22.41 10.28 -4.79
N PHE A 41 -21.39 10.43 -5.63
CA PHE A 41 -20.40 11.50 -5.48
C PHE A 41 -21.02 12.84 -5.87
N LYS A 42 -20.79 13.88 -5.05
CA LYS A 42 -21.32 15.22 -5.26
C LYS A 42 -20.77 15.88 -6.53
N GLU A 43 -19.48 15.70 -6.77
CA GLU A 43 -18.75 16.32 -7.88
C GLU A 43 -18.76 15.45 -9.17
N ALA A 44 -19.40 14.27 -9.14
CA ALA A 44 -19.55 13.47 -10.34
C ALA A 44 -20.35 14.24 -11.40
N PRO A 45 -20.00 14.14 -12.70
CA PRO A 45 -20.82 14.70 -13.76
C PRO A 45 -22.26 14.16 -13.63
N PRO A 46 -23.28 14.97 -13.88
CA PRO A 46 -24.65 14.49 -13.85
C PRO A 46 -24.77 13.26 -14.76
N ALA A 47 -25.31 12.16 -14.21
CA ALA A 47 -25.55 10.95 -14.99
C ALA A 47 -26.32 11.36 -16.25
N ALA A 48 -25.83 10.94 -17.43
CA ALA A 48 -26.58 11.14 -18.64
C ALA A 48 -28.01 10.59 -18.39
N PRO A 49 -29.07 11.35 -18.71
CA PRO A 49 -30.43 10.88 -18.51
C PRO A 49 -30.53 9.48 -19.15
N PRO A 50 -31.16 8.50 -18.48
CA PRO A 50 -31.34 7.18 -19.06
C PRO A 50 -31.91 7.38 -20.45
N ALA A 51 -31.24 6.86 -21.48
CA ALA A 51 -31.70 6.98 -22.84
C ALA A 51 -33.17 6.50 -22.85
N ASP A 52 -34.06 7.37 -23.26
CA ASP A 52 -35.51 7.18 -23.19
C ASP A 52 -35.83 5.88 -23.95
N THR A 53 -35.99 4.77 -23.25
CA THR A 53 -36.22 3.43 -23.80
C THR A 53 -37.58 3.31 -24.48
N THR A 54 -38.39 4.38 -24.44
CA THR A 54 -39.73 4.42 -25.03
C THR A 54 -39.75 4.79 -26.53
N GLN A 55 -38.65 5.31 -27.11
CA GLN A 55 -38.63 5.66 -28.54
C GLN A 55 -37.95 4.64 -29.47
N SER A 56 -37.38 3.57 -28.93
CA SER A 56 -36.59 2.61 -29.73
C SER A 56 -37.33 1.38 -30.26
N GLN A 57 -38.69 1.30 -30.08
CA GLN A 57 -39.41 0.09 -30.50
C GLN A 57 -39.87 0.09 -31.97
N ASN A 58 -39.70 1.18 -32.74
CA ASN A 58 -40.22 1.26 -34.12
C ASN A 58 -39.17 1.69 -35.17
N ASN A 59 -37.89 1.44 -34.98
CA ASN A 59 -36.90 1.70 -36.01
C ASN A 59 -36.45 0.37 -36.65
N PRO A 60 -36.72 0.12 -37.96
CA PRO A 60 -36.37 -1.14 -38.65
C PRO A 60 -34.85 -1.38 -38.80
N ASP A 61 -34.00 -0.38 -38.48
CA ASP A 61 -32.55 -0.50 -38.53
C ASP A 61 -31.94 -0.93 -37.19
N ASN A 62 -32.73 -1.55 -36.33
CA ASN A 62 -32.31 -1.95 -34.97
C ASN A 62 -31.34 -3.13 -35.03
N VAL A 63 -30.06 -2.82 -35.28
CA VAL A 63 -28.95 -3.76 -35.14
C VAL A 63 -28.64 -3.93 -33.68
N ASN A 64 -29.11 -5.00 -33.04
CA ASN A 64 -28.68 -5.61 -31.77
C ASN A 64 -28.08 -4.64 -30.71
N TRP A 65 -28.88 -3.78 -30.13
CA TRP A 65 -28.53 -3.08 -28.90
C TRP A 65 -28.60 -4.06 -27.73
N THR A 66 -27.45 -4.57 -27.28
CA THR A 66 -27.34 -5.23 -25.97
C THR A 66 -27.44 -4.17 -24.90
N VAL A 67 -28.20 -4.46 -23.84
CA VAL A 67 -28.22 -3.64 -22.62
C VAL A 67 -26.77 -3.39 -22.21
N ALA A 68 -26.36 -2.12 -22.17
CA ALA A 68 -25.03 -1.73 -21.72
C ALA A 68 -24.86 -2.24 -20.29
N GLN A 69 -24.08 -3.32 -20.14
CA GLN A 69 -23.60 -3.69 -18.81
C GLN A 69 -22.61 -2.60 -18.40
N PRO A 70 -22.75 -2.02 -17.17
CA PRO A 70 -21.81 -1.06 -16.65
C PRO A 70 -20.40 -1.63 -16.81
N SER A 71 -19.53 -0.94 -17.56
CA SER A 71 -18.15 -1.39 -17.78
C SER A 71 -17.24 -1.12 -16.60
N ASP A 72 -17.80 -0.91 -15.41
CA ASP A 72 -17.10 -0.65 -14.15
C ASP A 72 -16.10 -1.76 -13.77
N ALA A 73 -16.26 -2.94 -14.38
CA ALA A 73 -15.32 -4.06 -14.24
C ALA A 73 -14.08 -3.97 -15.16
N LYS A 74 -13.97 -2.97 -16.05
CA LYS A 74 -12.89 -2.91 -17.05
C LYS A 74 -11.59 -2.27 -16.56
N ILE A 75 -11.60 -1.53 -15.45
CA ILE A 75 -10.36 -1.09 -14.80
C ILE A 75 -9.97 -2.18 -13.78
N ARG A 76 -9.47 -3.29 -14.27
CA ARG A 76 -8.86 -4.36 -13.45
C ARG A 76 -7.50 -4.69 -14.04
N GLY A 77 -6.47 -4.67 -13.20
CA GLY A 77 -5.09 -4.93 -13.62
C GLY A 77 -4.39 -3.66 -14.09
N ASP A 78 -3.91 -3.62 -15.31
CA ASP A 78 -3.06 -2.56 -15.87
C ASP A 78 -3.88 -1.26 -16.12
N TRP A 79 -4.24 -0.55 -15.05
CA TRP A 79 -5.09 0.63 -15.09
C TRP A 79 -4.51 1.76 -15.95
N TRP A 80 -3.17 1.86 -16.05
CA TRP A 80 -2.46 2.86 -16.87
C TRP A 80 -2.67 2.66 -18.37
N ALA A 81 -3.09 1.47 -18.80
CA ALA A 81 -3.42 1.20 -20.19
C ALA A 81 -4.55 2.10 -20.73
N VAL A 82 -5.37 2.71 -19.85
CA VAL A 82 -6.41 3.68 -20.23
C VAL A 82 -5.81 4.91 -20.93
N PHE A 83 -4.55 5.29 -20.62
CA PHE A 83 -3.85 6.41 -21.24
C PHE A 83 -3.33 6.10 -22.65
N ASN A 84 -3.36 4.84 -23.06
CA ASN A 84 -3.03 4.36 -24.39
C ASN A 84 -1.64 4.79 -24.89
N ASP A 85 -0.65 4.84 -23.98
CA ASP A 85 0.73 5.17 -24.25
C ASP A 85 1.62 3.93 -24.09
N PRO A 86 2.25 3.41 -25.18
CA PRO A 86 3.05 2.19 -25.13
C PRO A 86 4.32 2.34 -24.29
N GLU A 87 4.92 3.56 -24.24
CA GLU A 87 6.12 3.81 -23.45
C GLU A 87 5.82 3.79 -21.95
N LEU A 88 4.68 4.36 -21.54
CA LEU A 88 4.17 4.23 -20.17
C LEU A 88 3.92 2.77 -19.81
N ASN A 89 3.29 1.99 -20.70
CA ASN A 89 3.02 0.58 -20.47
C ASN A 89 4.30 -0.24 -20.24
N ASP A 90 5.36 0.04 -21.01
CA ASP A 90 6.65 -0.62 -20.86
C ASP A 90 7.34 -0.25 -19.53
N LEU A 91 7.28 1.01 -19.12
CA LEU A 91 7.84 1.48 -17.86
C LEU A 91 7.11 0.89 -16.64
N GLU A 92 5.78 0.85 -16.68
CA GLU A 92 4.96 0.23 -15.63
C GLU A 92 5.23 -1.27 -15.50
N SER A 93 5.44 -1.94 -16.62
CA SER A 93 5.81 -3.37 -16.62
C SER A 93 7.18 -3.59 -15.96
N GLN A 94 8.16 -2.72 -16.20
CA GLN A 94 9.47 -2.75 -15.56
C GLN A 94 9.37 -2.44 -14.06
N LEU A 95 8.58 -1.43 -13.67
CA LEU A 95 8.32 -1.07 -12.28
C LEU A 95 7.80 -2.27 -11.49
N ASN A 96 6.79 -2.98 -12.01
CA ASN A 96 6.19 -4.13 -11.32
C ASN A 96 7.20 -5.27 -11.06
N ILE A 97 8.29 -5.36 -11.82
CA ILE A 97 9.32 -6.40 -11.69
C ILE A 97 10.50 -5.90 -10.83
N ASP A 98 10.95 -4.68 -11.05
CA ASP A 98 12.27 -4.23 -10.60
C ASP A 98 12.23 -3.22 -9.44
N ASN A 99 11.06 -2.64 -9.13
CA ASN A 99 10.93 -1.67 -8.05
C ASN A 99 11.32 -2.27 -6.69
N GLN A 100 12.21 -1.61 -5.97
CA GLN A 100 12.76 -2.13 -4.71
C GLN A 100 11.79 -1.95 -3.53
N ASN A 101 10.93 -0.93 -3.55
CA ASN A 101 9.92 -0.74 -2.51
C ASN A 101 8.86 -1.84 -2.60
N ILE A 102 8.38 -2.17 -3.81
CA ILE A 102 7.45 -3.29 -4.00
C ILE A 102 8.08 -4.61 -3.53
N LYS A 103 9.37 -4.85 -3.84
CA LYS A 103 10.09 -6.03 -3.33
C LYS A 103 10.18 -6.04 -1.81
N GLN A 104 10.44 -4.90 -1.18
CA GLN A 104 10.47 -4.79 0.29
C GLN A 104 9.11 -5.14 0.91
N PHE A 105 8.01 -4.57 0.39
CA PHE A 105 6.66 -4.88 0.89
C PHE A 105 6.28 -6.35 0.64
N PHE A 106 6.73 -6.93 -0.47
CA PHE A 106 6.55 -8.36 -0.72
C PHE A 106 7.26 -9.21 0.33
N GLU A 107 8.50 -8.89 0.70
CA GLU A 107 9.23 -9.62 1.75
C GLU A 107 8.59 -9.43 3.13
N ASN A 108 8.08 -8.24 3.46
CA ASN A 108 7.30 -8.01 4.68
C ASN A 108 6.03 -8.90 4.71
N PHE A 109 5.37 -9.07 3.57
CA PHE A 109 4.26 -10.02 3.46
C PHE A 109 4.71 -11.46 3.68
N MET A 110 5.87 -11.88 3.11
CA MET A 110 6.43 -13.22 3.32
C MET A 110 6.82 -13.46 4.78
N GLU A 111 7.37 -12.46 5.47
CA GLU A 111 7.62 -12.47 6.92
C GLU A 111 6.31 -12.69 7.70
N SER A 112 5.28 -11.92 7.41
CA SER A 112 3.97 -12.05 8.07
C SER A 112 3.38 -13.46 7.89
N ARG A 113 3.54 -14.08 6.74
CA ARG A 113 3.17 -15.49 6.49
C ARG A 113 3.98 -16.48 7.34
N ALA A 114 5.26 -16.18 7.60
CA ALA A 114 6.08 -17.00 8.50
C ALA A 114 5.58 -16.90 9.95
N LEU A 115 5.20 -15.70 10.41
CA LEU A 115 4.61 -15.47 11.73
C LEU A 115 3.27 -16.21 11.91
N VAL A 116 2.45 -16.35 10.87
CA VAL A 116 1.24 -17.20 10.92
C VAL A 116 1.60 -18.66 11.20
N ARG A 117 2.66 -19.19 10.55
CA ARG A 117 3.12 -20.57 10.78
C ARG A 117 3.70 -20.75 12.18
N GLU A 118 4.44 -19.75 12.67
CA GLU A 118 4.95 -19.71 14.04
C GLU A 118 3.82 -19.74 15.07
N ALA A 119 2.79 -18.89 14.90
CA ALA A 119 1.62 -18.91 15.77
C ALA A 119 0.92 -20.29 15.76
N ARG A 120 0.81 -20.93 14.60
CA ARG A 120 0.25 -22.30 14.48
C ARG A 120 1.12 -23.37 15.12
N ALA A 121 2.43 -23.18 15.19
CA ALA A 121 3.31 -24.15 15.85
C ALA A 121 2.97 -24.32 17.33
N GLN A 122 2.33 -23.33 17.96
CA GLN A 122 1.86 -23.44 19.35
C GLN A 122 0.77 -24.51 19.58
N TYR A 123 0.11 -25.01 18.53
CA TYR A 123 -0.79 -26.17 18.64
C TYR A 123 -0.06 -27.47 18.91
N PHE A 124 1.24 -27.55 18.69
CA PHE A 124 2.05 -28.75 18.81
C PHE A 124 2.91 -28.71 20.08
N PRO A 125 3.27 -29.88 20.63
CA PRO A 125 4.19 -29.95 21.75
C PRO A 125 5.58 -29.47 21.36
N THR A 126 6.27 -28.84 22.32
CA THR A 126 7.71 -28.57 22.24
C THR A 126 8.48 -29.72 22.85
N VAL A 127 9.54 -30.15 22.20
CA VAL A 127 10.46 -31.18 22.67
C VAL A 127 11.87 -30.59 22.75
N SER A 128 12.49 -30.70 23.91
CA SER A 128 13.84 -30.17 24.14
C SER A 128 14.72 -31.20 24.86
N VAL A 129 16.02 -31.13 24.59
CA VAL A 129 17.05 -31.88 25.29
C VAL A 129 18.01 -30.88 25.93
N GLY A 130 18.17 -30.95 27.25
CA GLY A 130 18.94 -29.99 28.03
C GLY A 130 20.03 -30.65 28.88
N PRO A 131 21.15 -31.14 28.31
CA PRO A 131 22.22 -31.70 29.14
C PRO A 131 22.73 -30.63 30.12
N SER A 132 22.85 -31.03 31.39
CA SER A 132 23.32 -30.12 32.43
C SER A 132 24.27 -30.79 33.39
N TYR A 133 25.21 -29.98 33.89
CA TYR A 133 26.07 -30.33 35.01
C TYR A 133 25.92 -29.27 36.08
N ASN A 134 25.53 -29.73 37.28
CA ASN A 134 25.40 -28.86 38.44
C ASN A 134 26.33 -29.36 39.55
N ARG A 135 27.17 -28.46 40.06
CA ARG A 135 27.98 -28.72 41.26
C ARG A 135 27.70 -27.66 42.27
N GLN A 136 27.09 -28.09 43.40
CA GLN A 136 26.69 -27.17 44.47
C GLN A 136 27.22 -27.64 45.81
N ARG A 137 27.47 -26.67 46.71
CA ARG A 137 27.77 -26.91 48.12
C ARG A 137 26.66 -26.27 48.95
N SER A 138 25.95 -27.08 49.72
CA SER A 138 24.97 -26.57 50.67
C SER A 138 25.67 -25.93 51.88
N SER A 139 25.06 -24.95 52.53
CA SER A 139 25.57 -24.35 53.76
C SER A 139 25.54 -25.36 54.88
N ALA A 140 26.59 -25.40 55.67
CA ALA A 140 26.65 -26.25 56.88
C ALA A 140 25.73 -25.72 57.98
N ASN A 141 25.31 -24.44 57.90
CA ASN A 141 24.42 -23.82 58.88
C ASN A 141 22.91 -24.02 58.59
N LEU A 142 22.59 -24.72 57.47
CA LEU A 142 21.21 -25.17 57.21
C LEU A 142 21.04 -26.53 57.87
N GLY A 143 20.04 -26.62 58.75
CA GLY A 143 19.67 -27.93 59.34
C GLY A 143 19.25 -28.94 58.27
N PRO A 144 19.28 -30.25 58.57
CA PRO A 144 18.82 -31.29 57.65
C PRO A 144 17.34 -31.09 57.33
N THR A 145 17.04 -30.79 56.04
CA THR A 145 15.67 -30.71 55.51
C THR A 145 15.48 -31.80 54.45
N SER A 146 14.27 -32.04 54.03
CA SER A 146 13.97 -33.02 52.96
C SER A 146 14.71 -32.74 51.66
N THR A 147 15.17 -31.50 51.46
CA THR A 147 15.96 -31.06 50.27
C THR A 147 17.46 -31.01 50.53
N THR A 148 17.91 -31.08 51.80
CA THR A 148 19.33 -30.94 52.16
C THR A 148 19.73 -32.08 53.11
N ALA A 149 19.89 -33.30 52.57
CA ALA A 149 20.23 -34.46 53.36
C ALA A 149 21.67 -34.44 53.96
N ASN A 150 22.58 -33.65 53.41
CA ASN A 150 23.98 -33.54 53.81
C ASN A 150 24.45 -32.08 53.87
N PRO A 151 24.15 -31.32 54.95
CA PRO A 151 24.61 -29.95 55.11
C PRO A 151 26.14 -29.86 55.07
N GLY A 152 26.65 -28.85 54.38
CA GLY A 152 28.08 -28.59 54.27
C GLY A 152 28.86 -29.46 53.28
N LYS A 153 28.21 -30.41 52.58
CA LYS A 153 28.84 -31.25 51.56
C LYS A 153 28.66 -30.68 50.16
N THR A 154 29.62 -30.96 49.31
CA THR A 154 29.55 -30.66 47.88
C THR A 154 28.90 -31.85 47.18
N SER A 155 27.84 -31.58 46.39
CA SER A 155 27.18 -32.53 45.49
C SER A 155 27.38 -32.11 44.06
N GLN A 156 27.43 -33.08 43.15
CA GLN A 156 27.43 -32.84 41.71
C GLN A 156 26.41 -33.75 41.07
N ILE A 157 25.75 -33.24 40.04
CA ILE A 157 24.72 -33.96 39.30
C ILE A 157 24.95 -33.72 37.80
N TYR A 158 25.03 -34.81 37.08
CA TYR A 158 25.00 -34.84 35.63
C TYR A 158 23.57 -35.24 35.24
N SER A 159 22.93 -34.45 34.38
CA SER A 159 21.55 -34.68 33.95
C SER A 159 21.45 -34.58 32.44
N LEU A 160 20.68 -35.50 31.85
CA LEU A 160 20.39 -35.54 30.42
C LEU A 160 18.87 -35.76 30.25
N PRO A 161 18.05 -34.72 30.46
CA PRO A 161 16.61 -34.81 30.29
C PRO A 161 16.19 -34.64 28.84
N LEU A 162 15.12 -35.31 28.45
CA LEU A 162 14.25 -35.05 27.31
C LEU A 162 12.94 -34.51 27.86
N ASP A 163 12.65 -33.26 27.61
CA ASP A 163 11.49 -32.56 28.11
C ASP A 163 10.46 -32.34 26.99
N VAL A 164 9.21 -32.65 27.27
CA VAL A 164 8.07 -32.41 26.39
C VAL A 164 7.09 -31.53 27.14
N SER A 165 6.68 -30.42 26.51
CA SER A 165 5.65 -29.51 27.04
C SER A 165 4.61 -29.21 25.98
N TRP A 166 3.34 -29.29 26.38
CA TRP A 166 2.23 -28.98 25.48
C TRP A 166 1.07 -28.33 26.25
N THR A 167 0.56 -27.24 25.68
CA THR A 167 -0.61 -26.52 26.22
C THR A 167 -1.77 -26.64 25.22
N PRO A 168 -2.71 -27.59 25.43
CA PRO A 168 -3.89 -27.73 24.57
C PRO A 168 -4.78 -26.48 24.63
N ASP A 169 -5.31 -26.06 23.50
CA ASP A 169 -6.12 -24.86 23.37
C ASP A 169 -7.57 -25.07 23.79
N LEU A 170 -7.84 -25.13 25.10
CA LEU A 170 -9.17 -25.40 25.64
C LEU A 170 -10.12 -24.19 25.48
N PHE A 171 -9.63 -22.98 25.63
CA PHE A 171 -10.43 -21.75 25.64
C PHE A 171 -10.21 -20.85 24.41
N GLY A 172 -9.47 -21.32 23.41
CA GLY A 172 -9.29 -20.63 22.14
C GLY A 172 -8.18 -19.58 22.12
N ARG A 173 -7.27 -19.55 23.10
CA ARG A 173 -6.15 -18.61 23.14
C ARG A 173 -5.25 -18.73 21.92
N ILE A 174 -4.77 -19.93 21.62
CA ILE A 174 -3.90 -20.19 20.45
C ILE A 174 -4.67 -19.92 19.16
N ARG A 175 -5.94 -20.29 19.11
CA ARG A 175 -6.82 -20.01 17.97
C ARG A 175 -6.94 -18.51 17.69
N GLN A 176 -7.10 -17.69 18.73
CA GLN A 176 -7.16 -16.23 18.58
C GLN A 176 -5.80 -15.64 18.18
N GLN A 177 -4.69 -16.15 18.72
CA GLN A 177 -3.34 -15.74 18.28
C GLN A 177 -3.09 -16.07 16.81
N VAL A 178 -3.50 -17.24 16.33
CA VAL A 178 -3.42 -17.63 14.92
C VAL A 178 -4.29 -16.71 14.06
N ARG A 179 -5.50 -16.37 14.50
CA ARG A 179 -6.37 -15.42 13.78
C ARG A 179 -5.76 -14.02 13.71
N ASN A 180 -5.21 -13.54 14.82
CA ASN A 180 -4.50 -12.25 14.84
C ASN A 180 -3.37 -12.25 13.80
N ALA A 181 -2.50 -13.27 13.82
CA ALA A 181 -1.42 -13.40 12.84
C ALA A 181 -1.93 -13.50 11.39
N GLN A 182 -3.05 -14.21 11.15
CA GLN A 182 -3.66 -14.30 9.82
C GLN A 182 -4.19 -12.94 9.33
N TYR A 183 -4.86 -12.17 10.19
CA TYR A 183 -5.33 -10.84 9.84
C TYR A 183 -4.16 -9.88 9.62
N THR A 184 -3.12 -9.95 10.45
CA THR A 184 -1.88 -9.17 10.25
C THR A 184 -1.20 -9.48 8.92
N ALA A 185 -1.16 -10.76 8.51
CA ALA A 185 -0.66 -11.12 7.19
C ALA A 185 -1.55 -10.62 6.04
N GLN A 186 -2.86 -10.51 6.26
CA GLN A 186 -3.77 -9.88 5.28
C GLN A 186 -3.59 -8.36 5.22
N VAL A 187 -3.26 -7.69 6.35
CA VAL A 187 -2.86 -6.27 6.37
C VAL A 187 -1.63 -6.09 5.49
N SER A 188 -0.57 -6.87 5.73
CA SER A 188 0.67 -6.78 4.97
C SER A 188 0.49 -7.06 3.47
N ALA A 189 -0.45 -7.95 3.10
CA ALA A 189 -0.81 -8.18 1.70
C ALA A 189 -1.55 -6.96 1.08
N ALA A 190 -2.43 -6.32 1.83
CA ALA A 190 -3.12 -5.11 1.37
C ALA A 190 -2.17 -3.90 1.28
N ASP A 191 -1.21 -3.79 2.20
CA ASP A 191 -0.17 -2.77 2.19
C ASP A 191 0.75 -2.92 0.96
N LEU A 192 1.10 -4.16 0.58
CA LEU A 192 1.84 -4.44 -0.66
C LEU A 192 1.08 -3.93 -1.89
N GLU A 193 -0.22 -4.17 -1.99
CA GLU A 193 -1.01 -3.71 -3.13
C GLU A 193 -1.23 -2.20 -3.10
N ASN A 194 -1.31 -1.59 -1.91
CA ASN A 194 -1.37 -0.14 -1.76
C ASN A 194 -0.08 0.53 -2.20
N GLU A 195 1.07 -0.01 -1.79
CA GLU A 195 2.39 0.47 -2.23
C GLU A 195 2.55 0.34 -3.74
N ARG A 196 2.18 -0.82 -4.30
CA ARG A 196 2.21 -1.02 -5.76
C ARG A 196 1.40 0.03 -6.49
N LEU A 197 0.18 0.31 -6.04
CA LEU A 197 -0.68 1.34 -6.63
C LEU A 197 -0.05 2.74 -6.52
N THR A 198 0.60 3.05 -5.40
CA THR A 198 1.27 4.33 -5.18
C THR A 198 2.46 4.49 -6.13
N GLU A 199 3.36 3.51 -6.19
CA GLU A 199 4.53 3.55 -7.06
C GLU A 199 4.16 3.64 -8.56
N GLN A 200 3.09 2.93 -8.96
CA GLN A 200 2.54 3.02 -10.31
C GLN A 200 1.97 4.41 -10.60
N ALA A 201 1.24 5.01 -9.66
CA ALA A 201 0.71 6.35 -9.82
C ALA A 201 1.83 7.40 -9.92
N ASP A 202 2.85 7.30 -9.06
CA ASP A 202 4.00 8.19 -9.07
C ASP A 202 4.77 8.09 -10.39
N LEU A 203 4.95 6.87 -10.94
CA LEU A 203 5.58 6.69 -12.24
C LEU A 203 4.77 7.36 -13.35
N ALA A 204 3.45 7.15 -13.38
CA ALA A 204 2.59 7.77 -14.37
C ALA A 204 2.59 9.30 -14.25
N GLU A 205 2.57 9.86 -13.03
CA GLU A 205 2.67 11.30 -12.79
C GLU A 205 4.00 11.86 -13.32
N PHE A 206 5.14 11.29 -12.94
CA PHE A 206 6.46 11.74 -13.42
C PHE A 206 6.60 11.59 -14.94
N PHE A 207 6.01 10.54 -15.52
CA PHE A 207 5.99 10.38 -16.97
C PHE A 207 5.25 11.52 -17.66
N PHE A 208 4.05 11.91 -17.20
CA PHE A 208 3.30 13.02 -17.79
C PHE A 208 3.94 14.37 -17.49
N GLU A 209 4.57 14.53 -16.32
CA GLU A 209 5.37 15.73 -16.02
C GLU A 209 6.53 15.89 -17.01
N ILE A 210 7.29 14.84 -17.35
CA ILE A 210 8.35 14.92 -18.38
C ILE A 210 7.76 15.32 -19.73
N ARG A 211 6.63 14.74 -20.16
CA ARG A 211 5.96 15.10 -21.41
C ARG A 211 5.50 16.56 -21.41
N GLY A 212 5.08 17.05 -20.26
CA GLY A 212 4.78 18.45 -20.03
C GLY A 212 5.99 19.36 -20.14
N GLN A 213 7.11 18.98 -19.49
CA GLN A 213 8.37 19.72 -19.63
C GLN A 213 8.87 19.75 -21.08
N ASP A 214 8.76 18.63 -21.80
CA ASP A 214 9.09 18.58 -23.24
C ASP A 214 8.24 19.56 -24.07
N ALA A 215 6.94 19.73 -23.73
CA ALA A 215 6.07 20.70 -24.40
C ALA A 215 6.43 22.14 -24.04
N LEU A 216 6.77 22.45 -22.80
CA LEU A 216 7.25 23.76 -22.37
C LEU A 216 8.59 24.10 -23.04
N ILE A 217 9.52 23.15 -23.16
CA ILE A 217 10.78 23.29 -23.89
C ILE A 217 10.51 23.59 -25.35
N GLN A 218 9.53 22.94 -25.98
CA GLN A 218 9.16 23.23 -27.37
C GLN A 218 8.64 24.67 -27.54
N ILE A 219 7.75 25.13 -26.65
CA ILE A 219 7.22 26.51 -26.65
C ILE A 219 8.37 27.51 -26.54
N LEU A 220 9.25 27.35 -25.55
CA LEU A 220 10.40 28.27 -25.36
C LEU A 220 11.41 28.18 -26.48
N THR A 221 11.63 27.02 -27.08
CA THR A 221 12.50 26.90 -28.27
C THR A 221 11.95 27.71 -29.46
N GLN A 222 10.63 27.68 -29.67
CA GLN A 222 9.98 28.49 -30.70
C GLN A 222 10.08 30.00 -30.38
N THR A 223 9.92 30.36 -29.10
CA THR A 223 10.06 31.73 -28.62
C THR A 223 11.50 32.25 -28.88
N VAL A 224 12.52 31.49 -28.46
CA VAL A 224 13.93 31.83 -28.70
C VAL A 224 14.22 32.03 -30.20
N ALA A 225 13.66 31.17 -31.06
CA ALA A 225 13.82 31.31 -32.50
C ALA A 225 13.11 32.56 -33.06
N ALA A 226 11.96 32.95 -32.49
CA ALA A 226 11.26 34.19 -32.85
C ALA A 226 12.02 35.44 -32.37
N ASP A 227 12.50 35.43 -31.13
CA ASP A 227 13.26 36.53 -30.55
C ASP A 227 14.60 36.73 -31.26
N GLN A 228 15.27 35.66 -31.70
CA GLN A 228 16.49 35.79 -32.54
C GLN A 228 16.19 36.51 -33.84
N LYS A 229 15.09 36.15 -34.53
CA LYS A 229 14.70 36.85 -35.77
C LYS A 229 14.35 38.31 -35.51
N ALA A 230 13.71 38.60 -34.37
CA ALA A 230 13.42 39.98 -34.00
C ALA A 230 14.68 40.78 -33.72
N LEU A 231 15.69 40.20 -33.06
CA LEU A 231 16.99 40.83 -32.85
C LEU A 231 17.69 41.10 -34.19
N ASP A 232 17.72 40.11 -35.09
CA ASP A 232 18.34 40.25 -36.42
C ASP A 232 17.67 41.36 -37.23
N TYR A 233 16.34 41.47 -37.15
CA TYR A 233 15.57 42.54 -37.81
C TYR A 233 15.88 43.92 -37.23
N ASN A 234 15.85 44.09 -35.91
CA ASN A 234 16.19 45.35 -35.24
C ASN A 234 17.65 45.78 -35.50
N GLN A 235 18.59 44.83 -35.53
CA GLN A 235 19.98 45.08 -35.84
C GLN A 235 20.13 45.59 -37.28
N ALA A 236 19.44 44.97 -38.25
CA ALA A 236 19.47 45.42 -39.65
C ALA A 236 18.87 46.82 -39.82
N GLN A 237 17.81 47.18 -39.12
CA GLN A 237 17.24 48.53 -39.11
C GLN A 237 18.21 49.54 -38.53
N TYR A 238 18.88 49.21 -37.41
CA TYR A 238 19.91 50.10 -36.83
C TYR A 238 21.10 50.31 -37.76
N ASP A 239 21.62 49.25 -38.39
CA ASP A 239 22.76 49.31 -39.30
C ASP A 239 22.45 50.13 -40.55
N THR A 240 21.20 50.22 -40.99
CA THR A 240 20.74 51.08 -42.12
C THR A 240 20.36 52.50 -41.70
N GLY A 241 20.43 52.80 -40.38
CA GLY A 241 20.11 54.12 -39.82
C GLY A 241 18.63 54.46 -39.74
N VAL A 242 17.73 53.42 -39.88
CA VAL A 242 16.27 53.57 -39.77
C VAL A 242 15.79 53.27 -38.36
N GLY A 243 16.45 52.32 -37.64
CA GLY A 243 16.15 51.94 -36.29
C GLY A 243 17.01 52.62 -35.24
N ASP A 244 16.63 52.47 -33.96
CA ASP A 244 17.38 52.98 -32.81
C ASP A 244 18.16 51.87 -32.08
N GLN A 245 19.15 52.25 -31.28
CA GLN A 245 19.97 51.34 -30.51
C GLN A 245 19.16 50.70 -29.34
N LEU A 246 18.14 51.37 -28.81
CA LEU A 246 17.33 50.91 -27.72
C LEU A 246 16.59 49.63 -28.12
N SER A 247 15.94 49.60 -29.28
CA SER A 247 15.23 48.43 -29.81
C SER A 247 16.14 47.21 -29.98
N VAL A 248 17.41 47.38 -30.37
CA VAL A 248 18.40 46.29 -30.46
C VAL A 248 18.75 45.73 -29.08
N VAL A 249 18.94 46.63 -28.10
CA VAL A 249 19.28 46.18 -26.71
C VAL A 249 18.10 45.49 -26.06
N GLU A 250 16.87 45.98 -26.25
CA GLU A 250 15.63 45.36 -25.78
C GLU A 250 15.42 43.96 -26.37
N ALA A 251 15.58 43.82 -27.71
CA ALA A 251 15.47 42.53 -28.38
C ALA A 251 16.54 41.53 -27.89
N ARG A 252 17.76 42.01 -27.66
CA ARG A 252 18.85 41.19 -27.11
C ARG A 252 18.54 40.73 -25.66
N ALA A 253 18.00 41.62 -24.82
CA ALA A 253 17.63 41.31 -23.45
C ALA A 253 16.50 40.25 -23.40
N THR A 254 15.49 40.42 -24.27
CA THR A 254 14.38 39.47 -24.40
C THR A 254 14.88 38.07 -24.82
N LEU A 255 15.70 37.99 -25.84
CA LEU A 255 16.32 36.75 -26.31
C LEU A 255 17.12 36.05 -25.20
N GLN A 256 17.96 36.77 -24.46
CA GLN A 256 18.78 36.22 -23.39
C GLN A 256 17.91 35.72 -22.22
N ALA A 257 16.83 36.40 -21.88
CA ALA A 257 15.87 35.98 -20.88
C ALA A 257 15.15 34.68 -21.30
N ALA A 258 14.71 34.57 -22.55
CA ALA A 258 14.10 33.37 -23.10
C ALA A 258 15.08 32.18 -23.11
N GLN A 259 16.35 32.41 -23.52
CA GLN A 259 17.40 31.36 -23.47
C GLN A 259 17.69 30.88 -22.05
N SER A 260 17.74 31.79 -21.08
CA SER A 260 17.89 31.44 -19.66
C SER A 260 16.74 30.58 -19.16
N SER A 261 15.50 30.96 -19.47
CA SER A 261 14.29 30.21 -19.11
C SER A 261 14.26 28.81 -19.75
N LEU A 262 14.65 28.72 -21.04
CA LEU A 262 14.77 27.44 -21.73
C LEU A 262 15.77 26.49 -21.03
N THR A 263 16.94 27.03 -20.65
CA THR A 263 17.95 26.23 -19.93
C THR A 263 17.44 25.75 -18.59
N ASN A 264 16.68 26.58 -17.87
CA ASN A 264 16.13 26.23 -16.55
C ASN A 264 15.15 25.05 -16.60
N LEU A 265 14.33 24.89 -17.64
CA LEU A 265 13.39 23.78 -17.80
C LEU A 265 14.09 22.41 -17.83
N GLY A 266 15.35 22.37 -18.26
CA GLY A 266 16.16 21.16 -18.24
C GLY A 266 16.36 20.56 -16.84
N ILE A 267 16.29 21.38 -15.78
CA ILE A 267 16.48 20.92 -14.39
C ILE A 267 15.34 19.98 -13.98
N LEU A 268 14.08 20.44 -14.09
CA LEU A 268 12.92 19.64 -13.71
C LEU A 268 12.78 18.39 -14.58
N ARG A 269 13.02 18.53 -15.89
CA ARG A 269 13.01 17.39 -16.80
C ARG A 269 13.98 16.30 -16.36
N ALA A 270 15.22 16.69 -16.02
CA ALA A 270 16.23 15.73 -15.54
C ALA A 270 15.83 15.11 -14.19
N GLN A 271 15.25 15.89 -13.28
CA GLN A 271 14.80 15.39 -11.96
C GLN A 271 13.71 14.32 -12.11
N TYR A 272 12.71 14.55 -12.95
CA TYR A 272 11.66 13.56 -13.22
C TYR A 272 12.21 12.31 -13.92
N GLU A 273 13.14 12.47 -14.86
CA GLU A 273 13.83 11.35 -15.51
C GLU A 273 14.60 10.48 -14.50
N HIS A 274 15.31 11.13 -13.56
CA HIS A 274 15.99 10.44 -12.47
C HIS A 274 15.01 9.74 -11.53
N ALA A 275 13.86 10.34 -11.22
CA ALA A 275 12.83 9.73 -10.39
C ALA A 275 12.25 8.46 -11.03
N ILE A 276 11.92 8.50 -12.32
CA ILE A 276 11.48 7.32 -13.08
C ILE A 276 12.55 6.23 -13.07
N ALA A 277 13.82 6.57 -13.25
CA ALA A 277 14.92 5.58 -13.20
C ALA A 277 14.94 4.83 -11.86
N VAL A 278 14.77 5.55 -10.74
CA VAL A 278 14.70 4.94 -9.39
C VAL A 278 13.48 4.02 -9.27
N LEU A 279 12.32 4.45 -9.74
CA LEU A 279 11.08 3.65 -9.68
C LEU A 279 11.20 2.32 -10.43
N ILE A 280 11.88 2.32 -11.60
CA ILE A 280 12.13 1.09 -12.37
C ILE A 280 13.41 0.36 -11.94
N GLY A 281 13.98 0.68 -10.76
CA GLY A 281 15.13 0.00 -10.19
C GLY A 281 16.44 0.18 -10.94
N LYS A 282 16.60 1.25 -11.73
CA LYS A 282 17.81 1.54 -12.51
C LYS A 282 18.60 2.73 -11.95
N PRO A 283 19.93 2.71 -12.07
CA PRO A 283 20.72 3.92 -11.81
C PRO A 283 20.33 5.03 -12.78
N ALA A 284 20.14 6.26 -12.28
CA ALA A 284 19.77 7.41 -13.09
C ALA A 284 20.74 7.67 -14.26
N SER A 285 22.03 7.36 -14.08
CA SER A 285 23.06 7.52 -15.13
C SER A 285 22.90 6.56 -16.32
N GLY A 286 22.12 5.49 -16.18
CA GLY A 286 21.88 4.48 -17.21
C GLY A 286 20.52 4.55 -17.88
N PHE A 287 19.74 5.59 -17.58
CA PHE A 287 18.37 5.75 -18.07
C PHE A 287 18.20 7.10 -18.76
N SER A 288 17.48 7.13 -19.88
CA SER A 288 17.09 8.35 -20.57
C SER A 288 15.81 8.13 -21.37
N LEU A 289 14.94 9.14 -21.33
CA LEU A 289 13.71 9.18 -22.13
C LEU A 289 13.87 10.19 -23.29
N PRO A 290 13.54 9.79 -24.52
CA PRO A 290 13.60 10.71 -25.65
C PRO A 290 12.58 11.86 -25.47
N PRO A 291 12.95 13.10 -25.84
CA PRO A 291 12.01 14.22 -25.81
C PRO A 291 10.82 13.95 -26.74
N ARG A 292 9.61 14.06 -26.17
CA ARG A 292 8.36 13.87 -26.92
C ARG A 292 7.29 14.78 -26.33
N PRO A 293 7.12 15.99 -26.86
CA PRO A 293 6.09 16.91 -26.37
C PRO A 293 4.70 16.37 -26.70
N VAL A 294 3.94 16.00 -25.67
CA VAL A 294 2.56 15.50 -25.80
C VAL A 294 1.72 16.16 -24.71
N LEU A 295 0.72 16.93 -25.12
CA LEU A 295 -0.29 17.51 -24.24
C LEU A 295 -1.68 17.17 -24.82
N THR A 296 -2.09 15.91 -24.66
CA THR A 296 -3.44 15.45 -24.99
C THR A 296 -4.34 15.56 -23.77
N ALA A 297 -5.64 15.70 -24.00
CA ALA A 297 -6.60 15.61 -22.89
C ALA A 297 -6.59 14.18 -22.32
N PRO A 298 -6.71 14.01 -20.99
CA PRO A 298 -6.80 12.68 -20.40
C PRO A 298 -8.07 11.95 -20.89
N PRO A 299 -8.02 10.63 -20.98
CA PRO A 299 -9.18 9.82 -21.28
C PRO A 299 -10.24 9.94 -20.16
N PRO A 300 -11.54 9.74 -20.47
CA PRO A 300 -12.58 9.74 -19.45
C PRO A 300 -12.37 8.55 -18.51
N VAL A 301 -12.20 8.85 -17.22
CA VAL A 301 -12.08 7.83 -16.16
C VAL A 301 -13.49 7.39 -15.74
N PRO A 302 -13.86 6.09 -15.80
CA PRO A 302 -15.16 5.63 -15.34
C PRO A 302 -15.25 5.71 -13.81
N ILE A 303 -16.19 6.53 -13.34
CA ILE A 303 -16.46 6.75 -11.93
C ILE A 303 -17.48 5.70 -11.48
N GLY A 304 -17.09 4.78 -10.62
CA GLY A 304 -18.01 3.78 -10.05
C GLY A 304 -18.94 4.37 -8.97
N MET A 305 -19.81 3.53 -8.39
CA MET A 305 -20.63 3.94 -7.24
C MET A 305 -19.74 4.07 -5.97
N PRO A 306 -20.04 5.02 -5.06
CA PRO A 306 -19.27 5.21 -3.82
C PRO A 306 -19.15 3.95 -2.96
N SER A 307 -20.15 3.07 -2.94
CA SER A 307 -20.11 1.81 -2.20
C SER A 307 -19.04 0.83 -2.70
N LEU A 308 -18.67 0.88 -3.98
CA LEU A 308 -17.61 0.05 -4.57
C LEU A 308 -16.22 0.48 -4.10
N LEU A 309 -16.04 1.73 -3.70
CA LEU A 309 -14.76 2.24 -3.20
C LEU A 309 -14.27 1.46 -1.97
N LEU A 310 -15.20 1.03 -1.11
CA LEU A 310 -14.88 0.23 0.08
C LEU A 310 -14.28 -1.15 -0.27
N GLN A 311 -14.55 -1.66 -1.48
CA GLN A 311 -14.05 -2.96 -1.95
C GLN A 311 -12.82 -2.83 -2.86
N ARG A 312 -12.57 -1.64 -3.41
CA ARG A 312 -11.52 -1.41 -4.42
C ARG A 312 -10.26 -0.76 -3.89
N ARG A 313 -10.25 -0.22 -2.66
CA ARG A 313 -9.06 0.42 -2.10
C ARG A 313 -8.30 -0.51 -1.16
N PRO A 314 -7.03 -0.83 -1.49
CA PRO A 314 -6.19 -1.64 -0.62
C PRO A 314 -6.04 -1.04 0.78
N ALA A 315 -5.87 0.29 0.90
CA ALA A 315 -5.75 0.98 2.18
C ALA A 315 -6.99 0.81 3.09
N VAL A 316 -8.21 0.77 2.51
CA VAL A 316 -9.44 0.52 3.27
C VAL A 316 -9.48 -0.93 3.76
N ALA A 317 -9.05 -1.88 2.91
CA ALA A 317 -8.96 -3.28 3.29
C ALA A 317 -7.91 -3.52 4.38
N ALA A 318 -6.74 -2.86 4.31
CA ALA A 318 -5.72 -2.91 5.35
C ALA A 318 -6.27 -2.43 6.70
N ALA A 319 -6.93 -1.27 6.72
CA ALA A 319 -7.51 -0.71 7.93
C ALA A 319 -8.61 -1.62 8.53
N GLU A 320 -9.44 -2.24 7.71
CA GLU A 320 -10.46 -3.22 8.16
C GLU A 320 -9.80 -4.47 8.74
N ARG A 321 -8.72 -5.00 8.12
CA ARG A 321 -7.99 -6.18 8.63
C ARG A 321 -7.21 -5.86 9.91
N THR A 322 -6.70 -4.66 10.07
CA THR A 322 -6.06 -4.18 11.32
C THR A 322 -7.04 -4.24 12.48
N MET A 323 -8.24 -3.73 12.29
CA MET A 323 -9.31 -3.81 13.28
C MET A 323 -9.72 -5.26 13.58
N ALA A 324 -9.76 -6.14 12.56
CA ALA A 324 -10.03 -7.57 12.76
C ALA A 324 -8.91 -8.27 13.58
N ALA A 325 -7.64 -7.89 13.35
CA ALA A 325 -6.51 -8.36 14.13
C ALA A 325 -6.61 -7.93 15.60
N ALA A 326 -6.92 -6.66 15.86
CA ALA A 326 -7.13 -6.15 17.22
C ALA A 326 -8.30 -6.84 17.93
N ASN A 327 -9.40 -7.16 17.22
CA ASN A 327 -10.49 -7.95 17.80
C ASN A 327 -10.05 -9.38 18.18
N ALA A 328 -9.18 -10.01 17.38
CA ALA A 328 -8.62 -11.31 17.73
C ALA A 328 -7.70 -11.22 18.96
N GLU A 329 -6.91 -10.15 19.06
CA GLU A 329 -6.03 -9.88 20.21
C GLU A 329 -6.85 -9.62 21.49
N LEU A 330 -7.94 -8.84 21.38
CA LEU A 330 -8.93 -8.70 22.45
C LEU A 330 -9.48 -10.07 22.88
N GLY A 331 -9.72 -10.98 21.91
CA GLY A 331 -10.09 -12.37 22.19
C GLY A 331 -9.02 -13.12 23.01
N VAL A 332 -7.72 -12.90 22.73
CA VAL A 332 -6.63 -13.47 23.56
C VAL A 332 -6.68 -12.92 24.98
N ALA A 333 -6.88 -11.60 25.16
CA ALA A 333 -7.00 -10.99 26.49
C ALA A 333 -8.16 -11.56 27.32
N TYR A 334 -9.30 -11.83 26.69
CA TYR A 334 -10.41 -12.51 27.39
C TYR A 334 -10.02 -13.89 27.87
N THR A 335 -9.19 -14.64 27.14
CA THR A 335 -8.78 -16.00 27.58
C THR A 335 -7.87 -15.99 28.81
N ALA A 336 -7.24 -14.86 29.16
CA ALA A 336 -6.42 -14.72 30.37
C ALA A 336 -7.22 -14.86 31.67
N PHE A 337 -8.55 -14.73 31.63
CA PHE A 337 -9.44 -14.97 32.78
C PHE A 337 -9.79 -16.45 32.98
N PHE A 338 -9.38 -17.32 32.08
CA PHE A 338 -9.70 -18.75 32.10
C PHE A 338 -8.47 -19.58 32.47
N PRO A 339 -8.65 -20.79 32.99
CA PRO A 339 -7.56 -21.66 33.40
C PRO A 339 -6.74 -22.14 32.21
N THR A 340 -5.43 -22.30 32.43
CA THR A 340 -4.53 -22.95 31.47
C THR A 340 -4.19 -24.36 31.93
N LEU A 341 -4.23 -25.32 31.00
CA LEU A 341 -3.77 -26.68 31.19
C LEU A 341 -2.46 -26.88 30.45
N THR A 342 -1.41 -27.26 31.17
CA THR A 342 -0.13 -27.64 30.58
C THR A 342 0.14 -29.12 30.86
N LEU A 343 0.47 -29.86 29.82
CA LEU A 343 0.88 -31.27 29.91
C LEU A 343 2.40 -31.31 29.77
N SER A 344 3.07 -31.81 30.81
CA SER A 344 4.52 -31.94 30.83
C SER A 344 4.93 -33.37 30.99
N ALA A 345 5.94 -33.80 30.26
CA ALA A 345 6.62 -35.07 30.44
C ALA A 345 8.12 -34.85 30.36
N SER A 346 8.86 -35.44 31.30
CA SER A 346 10.31 -35.45 31.30
C SER A 346 10.79 -36.90 31.44
N GLY A 347 11.80 -37.27 30.68
CA GLY A 347 12.43 -38.58 30.77
C GLY A 347 13.90 -38.46 30.41
N GLY A 348 14.76 -39.19 31.16
CA GLY A 348 16.18 -39.06 30.89
C GLY A 348 17.04 -39.84 31.90
N PHE A 349 18.24 -39.38 32.05
CA PHE A 349 19.23 -39.98 32.93
C PHE A 349 19.82 -38.93 33.86
N GLU A 350 20.02 -39.30 35.13
CA GLU A 350 20.60 -38.44 36.16
C GLU A 350 21.58 -39.26 37.03
N SER A 351 22.77 -38.75 37.23
CA SER A 351 23.78 -39.45 38.03
C SER A 351 24.76 -38.48 38.72
N TYR A 352 25.24 -38.87 39.90
CA TYR A 352 26.32 -38.19 40.60
C TYR A 352 27.70 -38.41 39.94
N LEU A 353 27.86 -39.45 39.12
CA LEU A 353 29.10 -39.82 38.43
C LEU A 353 28.86 -39.87 36.91
N PHE A 354 29.64 -39.13 36.14
CA PHE A 354 29.53 -39.10 34.70
C PHE A 354 29.55 -40.48 34.03
N LYS A 355 30.40 -41.39 34.52
CA LYS A 355 30.57 -42.76 33.97
C LYS A 355 29.30 -43.62 34.09
N HIS A 356 28.35 -43.27 34.98
CA HIS A 356 27.12 -43.99 35.23
C HIS A 356 25.89 -43.31 34.67
N ILE A 357 26.05 -42.20 33.91
CA ILE A 357 24.88 -41.42 33.43
C ILE A 357 23.96 -42.26 32.52
N ALA A 358 24.55 -43.13 31.68
CA ALA A 358 23.79 -43.95 30.74
C ALA A 358 23.36 -45.30 31.30
N ASP A 359 23.67 -45.60 32.57
CA ASP A 359 23.29 -46.87 33.21
C ASP A 359 21.77 -46.92 33.46
N TRP A 360 21.17 -48.08 33.29
CA TRP A 360 19.70 -48.25 33.47
C TRP A 360 19.19 -47.79 34.84
N PRO A 361 19.90 -47.93 35.96
CA PRO A 361 19.49 -47.40 37.26
C PRO A 361 19.43 -45.87 37.35
N SER A 362 20.14 -45.13 36.44
CA SER A 362 20.17 -43.66 36.42
C SER A 362 19.00 -43.03 35.70
N ARG A 363 18.02 -43.84 35.20
CA ARG A 363 16.85 -43.32 34.52
C ARG A 363 15.95 -42.57 35.48
N VAL A 364 15.43 -41.42 35.02
CA VAL A 364 14.43 -40.59 35.68
C VAL A 364 13.30 -40.33 34.73
N TRP A 365 12.09 -40.22 35.22
CA TRP A 365 10.95 -39.77 34.42
C TRP A 365 9.88 -39.13 35.30
N SER A 366 9.18 -38.18 34.69
CA SER A 366 7.99 -37.58 35.29
C SER A 366 6.96 -37.28 34.19
N VAL A 367 5.69 -37.44 34.48
CA VAL A 367 4.56 -37.05 33.62
C VAL A 367 3.50 -36.45 34.50
N GLY A 368 3.00 -35.26 34.11
CA GLY A 368 1.95 -34.63 34.89
C GLY A 368 1.21 -33.53 34.17
N PRO A 369 -0.12 -33.45 34.33
CA PRO A 369 -0.87 -32.25 33.98
C PRO A 369 -0.67 -31.18 35.06
N SER A 370 -0.52 -29.94 34.66
CA SER A 370 -0.54 -28.76 35.53
C SER A 370 -1.71 -27.86 35.11
N PHE A 371 -2.57 -27.54 36.08
CA PHE A 371 -3.71 -26.66 35.87
C PHE A 371 -3.52 -25.38 36.67
N SER A 372 -3.52 -24.24 35.99
CA SER A 372 -3.28 -22.94 36.60
C SER A 372 -4.44 -21.99 36.30
N GLN A 373 -5.06 -21.46 37.37
CA GLN A 373 -6.15 -20.49 37.31
C GLN A 373 -5.79 -19.27 38.16
N PRO A 374 -5.68 -18.06 37.58
CA PRO A 374 -5.51 -16.86 38.39
C PRO A 374 -6.81 -16.54 39.14
N ILE A 375 -6.76 -16.63 40.49
CA ILE A 375 -7.89 -16.28 41.35
C ILE A 375 -7.94 -14.78 41.62
N PHE A 376 -6.78 -14.17 41.80
CA PHE A 376 -6.61 -12.72 41.96
C PHE A 376 -5.40 -12.26 41.19
N ASN A 377 -5.64 -11.37 40.22
CA ASN A 377 -4.59 -10.61 39.51
C ASN A 377 -5.16 -9.25 39.14
N ALA A 378 -4.65 -8.21 39.83
CA ALA A 378 -5.13 -6.85 39.65
C ALA A 378 -4.84 -6.28 38.24
N ALA A 379 -3.88 -6.86 37.49
CA ALA A 379 -3.49 -6.40 36.17
C ALA A 379 -4.48 -6.83 35.05
N LEU A 380 -5.22 -7.93 35.21
CA LEU A 380 -6.07 -8.49 34.15
C LEU A 380 -7.16 -7.53 33.63
N LYS A 381 -7.81 -6.79 34.55
CA LYS A 381 -8.85 -5.83 34.14
C LYS A 381 -8.28 -4.60 33.40
N PRO A 382 -7.23 -3.93 33.90
CA PRO A 382 -6.56 -2.87 33.16
C PRO A 382 -6.03 -3.30 31.79
N GLU A 383 -5.46 -4.51 31.69
CA GLU A 383 -4.98 -5.09 30.44
C GLU A 383 -6.13 -5.30 29.45
N LEU A 384 -7.26 -5.87 29.91
CA LEU A 384 -8.45 -6.01 29.06
C LEU A 384 -8.96 -4.63 28.58
N HIS A 385 -9.00 -3.62 29.47
CA HIS A 385 -9.41 -2.27 29.09
C HIS A 385 -8.45 -1.65 28.06
N GLN A 386 -7.15 -1.94 28.13
CA GLN A 386 -6.17 -1.53 27.12
C GLN A 386 -6.52 -2.09 25.75
N PHE A 387 -6.79 -3.40 25.63
CA PHE A 387 -7.16 -4.01 24.34
C PHE A 387 -8.50 -3.51 23.80
N ILE A 388 -9.48 -3.23 24.69
CA ILE A 388 -10.75 -2.61 24.28
C ILE A 388 -10.48 -1.19 23.72
N ALA A 389 -9.62 -0.41 24.35
CA ALA A 389 -9.28 0.93 23.90
C ALA A 389 -8.54 0.88 22.53
N THR A 390 -7.60 -0.07 22.36
CA THR A 390 -6.91 -0.30 21.08
C THR A 390 -7.91 -0.64 19.97
N TYR A 391 -8.80 -1.61 20.21
CA TYR A 391 -9.84 -1.96 19.23
C TYR A 391 -10.71 -0.75 18.84
N ASN A 392 -11.14 0.06 19.83
CA ASN A 392 -11.95 1.25 19.57
C ASN A 392 -11.17 2.33 18.78
N ALA A 393 -9.85 2.46 19.03
CA ALA A 393 -8.98 3.34 18.25
C ALA A 393 -8.89 2.88 16.79
N ASP A 394 -8.74 1.57 16.56
CA ASP A 394 -8.68 1.01 15.19
C ASP A 394 -10.03 1.14 14.46
N VAL A 395 -11.16 1.03 15.17
CA VAL A 395 -12.50 1.34 14.60
C VAL A 395 -12.58 2.81 14.15
N ALA A 396 -12.05 3.74 14.95
CA ALA A 396 -12.03 5.15 14.57
C ALA A 396 -11.09 5.41 13.39
N SER A 397 -9.91 4.76 13.38
CA SER A 397 -8.94 4.82 12.29
C SER A 397 -9.52 4.28 10.98
N TYR A 398 -10.20 3.14 11.01
CA TYR A 398 -10.91 2.59 9.83
C TYR A 398 -11.93 3.58 9.27
N ARG A 399 -12.78 4.18 10.13
CA ARG A 399 -13.75 5.18 9.70
C ARG A 399 -13.08 6.40 9.08
N GLN A 400 -11.98 6.87 9.68
CA GLN A 400 -11.21 7.99 9.14
C GLN A 400 -10.62 7.66 7.76
N THR A 401 -10.05 6.47 7.59
CA THR A 401 -9.52 6.01 6.30
C THR A 401 -10.61 6.00 5.22
N VAL A 402 -11.81 5.54 5.55
CA VAL A 402 -12.95 5.56 4.63
C VAL A 402 -13.37 7.00 4.26
N LEU A 403 -13.45 7.90 5.24
CA LEU A 403 -13.80 9.32 5.00
C LEU A 403 -12.75 10.00 4.12
N THR A 404 -11.47 9.76 4.40
CA THR A 404 -10.35 10.28 3.58
C THR A 404 -10.41 9.72 2.15
N ALA A 405 -10.79 8.44 2.00
CA ALA A 405 -10.96 7.84 0.68
C ALA A 405 -12.07 8.53 -0.14
N PHE A 406 -13.21 8.84 0.47
CA PHE A 406 -14.27 9.59 -0.20
C PHE A 406 -13.83 11.02 -0.54
N GLN A 407 -13.17 11.70 0.41
CA GLN A 407 -12.62 13.04 0.19
C GLN A 407 -11.70 13.08 -1.03
N GLN A 408 -10.72 12.17 -1.12
CA GLN A 408 -9.76 12.14 -2.23
C GLN A 408 -10.44 11.97 -3.59
N VAL A 409 -11.49 11.17 -3.68
CA VAL A 409 -12.27 11.03 -4.93
C VAL A 409 -13.01 12.32 -5.27
N GLU A 410 -13.69 12.94 -4.30
CA GLU A 410 -14.41 14.21 -4.52
C GLU A 410 -13.45 15.34 -4.94
N ASP A 411 -12.29 15.44 -4.27
CA ASP A 411 -11.26 16.43 -4.60
C ASP A 411 -10.74 16.24 -6.04
N SER A 412 -10.43 15.00 -6.44
CA SER A 412 -9.95 14.68 -7.79
C SER A 412 -11.03 14.94 -8.87
N LEU A 413 -12.31 14.65 -8.58
CA LEU A 413 -13.43 14.93 -9.48
C LEU A 413 -13.63 16.43 -9.67
N SER A 414 -13.62 17.18 -8.56
CA SER A 414 -13.73 18.64 -8.55
C SER A 414 -12.57 19.27 -9.34
N GLN A 415 -11.34 18.84 -9.10
CA GLN A 415 -10.13 19.28 -9.83
C GLN A 415 -10.29 19.06 -11.34
N THR A 416 -10.61 17.83 -11.76
CA THR A 416 -10.77 17.49 -13.18
C THR A 416 -11.83 18.36 -13.86
N ARG A 417 -12.97 18.62 -13.20
CA ARG A 417 -14.05 19.46 -13.71
C ARG A 417 -13.62 20.92 -13.85
N ILE A 418 -12.99 21.48 -12.82
CA ILE A 418 -12.58 22.88 -12.78
C ILE A 418 -11.46 23.13 -13.80
N LEU A 419 -10.44 22.26 -13.86
CA LEU A 419 -9.34 22.35 -14.82
C LEU A 419 -9.84 22.31 -16.27
N SER A 420 -10.83 21.48 -16.59
CA SER A 420 -11.38 21.44 -17.95
C SER A 420 -12.02 22.77 -18.37
N GLN A 421 -12.70 23.46 -17.45
CA GLN A 421 -13.27 24.80 -17.70
C GLN A 421 -12.16 25.85 -17.82
N GLN A 422 -11.17 25.82 -16.94
CA GLN A 422 -10.05 26.76 -16.94
C GLN A 422 -9.21 26.64 -18.21
N ILE A 423 -8.94 25.41 -18.69
CA ILE A 423 -8.23 25.16 -19.96
C ILE A 423 -8.97 25.77 -21.15
N GLN A 424 -10.31 25.69 -21.20
CA GLN A 424 -11.08 26.32 -22.26
C GLN A 424 -10.95 27.85 -22.25
N GLN A 425 -11.00 28.47 -21.06
CA GLN A 425 -10.80 29.91 -20.91
C GLN A 425 -9.36 30.31 -21.29
N GLN A 426 -8.36 29.54 -20.85
CA GLN A 426 -6.95 29.82 -21.16
C GLN A 426 -6.63 29.67 -22.65
N ARG A 427 -7.24 28.73 -23.35
CA ARG A 427 -7.15 28.63 -24.83
C ARG A 427 -7.65 29.91 -25.52
N GLY A 428 -8.75 30.47 -25.01
CA GLY A 428 -9.25 31.77 -25.49
C GLY A 428 -8.28 32.90 -25.25
N ALA A 429 -7.61 32.94 -24.07
CA ALA A 429 -6.60 33.93 -23.75
C ALA A 429 -5.37 33.83 -24.68
N VAL A 430 -4.90 32.59 -24.93
CA VAL A 430 -3.79 32.36 -25.89
C VAL A 430 -4.15 32.85 -27.30
N ALA A 431 -5.36 32.49 -27.80
CA ALA A 431 -5.79 32.92 -29.13
C ALA A 431 -5.89 34.47 -29.25
N SER A 432 -6.42 35.11 -28.20
CA SER A 432 -6.51 36.58 -28.16
C SER A 432 -5.15 37.24 -28.08
N SER A 433 -4.21 36.71 -27.27
CA SER A 433 -2.84 37.24 -27.18
C SER A 433 -2.07 37.04 -28.46
N GLN A 434 -2.25 35.93 -29.18
CA GLN A 434 -1.64 35.72 -30.50
C GLN A 434 -2.14 36.75 -31.51
N THR A 435 -3.46 36.96 -31.54
CA THR A 435 -4.04 37.98 -32.46
C THR A 435 -3.55 39.38 -32.14
N ALA A 436 -3.43 39.74 -30.86
CA ALA A 436 -2.90 41.04 -30.43
C ALA A 436 -1.43 41.22 -30.88
N LEU A 437 -0.61 40.20 -30.69
CA LEU A 437 0.78 40.20 -31.13
C LEU A 437 0.91 40.37 -32.67
N ASP A 438 0.09 39.64 -33.44
CA ASP A 438 0.12 39.71 -34.91
C ASP A 438 -0.26 41.09 -35.40
N LEU A 439 -1.24 41.74 -34.79
CA LEU A 439 -1.65 43.12 -35.11
C LEU A 439 -0.54 44.13 -34.76
N GLU A 440 0.03 44.01 -33.56
CA GLU A 440 1.08 44.91 -33.10
C GLU A 440 2.36 44.78 -33.94
N MET A 441 2.74 43.58 -34.31
CA MET A 441 3.87 43.34 -35.21
C MET A 441 3.68 44.05 -36.56
N GLY A 442 2.43 44.05 -37.10
CA GLY A 442 2.12 44.81 -38.32
C GLY A 442 2.25 46.32 -38.14
N ARG A 443 1.86 46.88 -36.99
CA ARG A 443 1.97 48.31 -36.65
C ARG A 443 3.43 48.72 -36.47
N TYR A 444 4.22 47.91 -35.75
CA TYR A 444 5.65 48.10 -35.59
C TYR A 444 6.37 48.11 -36.95
N GLN A 445 6.11 47.13 -37.83
CA GLN A 445 6.72 47.05 -39.16
C GLN A 445 6.40 48.25 -40.05
N THR A 446 5.27 48.93 -39.84
CA THR A 446 4.88 50.15 -40.55
C THR A 446 5.38 51.43 -39.85
N GLY A 447 6.12 51.32 -38.74
CA GLY A 447 6.68 52.41 -37.99
C GLY A 447 5.67 53.23 -37.17
N ILE A 448 4.49 52.67 -36.86
CA ILE A 448 3.45 53.34 -36.09
C ILE A 448 3.75 53.28 -34.60
N ASP A 449 4.13 52.08 -34.08
CA ASP A 449 4.34 51.84 -32.67
C ASP A 449 5.79 51.40 -32.36
N PRO A 450 6.29 51.64 -31.14
CA PRO A 450 7.66 51.28 -30.75
C PRO A 450 7.76 49.75 -30.49
N TYR A 451 9.01 49.22 -30.59
CA TYR A 451 9.27 47.76 -30.40
C TYR A 451 8.91 47.24 -29.02
N ILE A 452 8.95 48.09 -27.98
CA ILE A 452 8.62 47.68 -26.59
C ILE A 452 7.19 47.15 -26.46
N ASP A 453 6.24 47.63 -27.28
CA ASP A 453 4.85 47.16 -27.28
C ASP A 453 4.76 45.72 -27.83
N VAL A 454 5.56 45.41 -28.88
CA VAL A 454 5.72 44.04 -29.39
C VAL A 454 6.27 43.10 -28.30
N VAL A 455 7.35 43.53 -27.60
CA VAL A 455 7.94 42.74 -26.48
C VAL A 455 6.93 42.47 -25.40
N THR A 456 6.11 43.46 -25.05
CA THR A 456 5.06 43.31 -24.02
C THR A 456 4.02 42.27 -24.41
N LEU A 457 3.57 42.26 -25.67
CA LEU A 457 2.60 41.28 -26.16
C LEU A 457 3.22 39.90 -26.37
N GLN A 458 4.48 39.81 -26.79
CA GLN A 458 5.23 38.54 -26.83
C GLN A 458 5.31 37.89 -25.44
N ASN A 459 5.69 38.65 -24.41
CA ASN A 459 5.73 38.15 -23.03
C ASN A 459 4.34 37.74 -22.53
N THR A 460 3.29 38.47 -22.90
CA THR A 460 1.90 38.11 -22.55
C THR A 460 1.48 36.78 -23.20
N LEU A 461 1.78 36.61 -24.49
CA LEU A 461 1.51 35.39 -25.23
C LEU A 461 2.27 34.18 -24.63
N LEU A 462 3.58 34.37 -24.39
CA LEU A 462 4.42 33.30 -23.78
C LEU A 462 3.88 32.89 -22.42
N THR A 463 3.53 33.86 -21.57
CA THR A 463 2.94 33.57 -20.24
C THR A 463 1.64 32.78 -20.37
N ASN A 464 0.75 33.17 -21.30
CA ASN A 464 -0.50 32.46 -21.53
C ASN A 464 -0.30 31.06 -22.10
N GLN A 465 0.67 30.84 -22.97
CA GLN A 465 1.03 29.53 -23.53
C GLN A 465 1.60 28.59 -22.44
N GLN A 466 2.52 29.09 -21.60
CA GLN A 466 3.09 28.35 -20.49
C GLN A 466 2.01 27.96 -19.47
N GLN A 467 1.11 28.91 -19.15
CA GLN A 467 -0.01 28.64 -18.24
C GLN A 467 -0.95 27.56 -18.82
N LEU A 468 -1.24 27.62 -20.13
CA LEU A 468 -2.05 26.58 -20.78
C LEU A 468 -1.38 25.21 -20.70
N ALA A 469 -0.08 25.13 -20.98
CA ALA A 469 0.67 23.90 -20.88
C ALA A 469 0.67 23.34 -19.44
N SER A 470 0.91 24.19 -18.43
CA SER A 470 0.86 23.80 -17.02
C SER A 470 -0.51 23.25 -16.61
N LEU A 471 -1.61 23.89 -17.02
CA LEU A 471 -2.96 23.42 -16.76
C LEU A 471 -3.27 22.06 -17.42
N GLN A 472 -2.72 21.81 -18.61
CA GLN A 472 -2.87 20.53 -19.30
C GLN A 472 -2.08 19.40 -18.61
N ILE A 473 -0.88 19.70 -18.09
CA ILE A 473 -0.10 18.78 -17.26
C ILE A 473 -0.90 18.45 -15.99
N GLU A 474 -1.36 19.46 -15.28
CA GLU A 474 -2.15 19.31 -14.05
C GLU A 474 -3.45 18.53 -14.29
N GLN A 475 -4.09 18.68 -15.44
CA GLN A 475 -5.25 17.88 -15.82
C GLN A 475 -4.89 16.41 -16.02
N MET A 476 -3.73 16.12 -16.59
CA MET A 476 -3.28 14.74 -16.83
C MET A 476 -2.89 14.05 -15.52
N THR A 477 -2.10 14.71 -14.66
CA THR A 477 -1.73 14.19 -13.34
C THR A 477 -2.95 14.05 -12.43
N GLY A 478 -3.90 14.99 -12.48
CA GLY A 478 -5.19 14.88 -11.78
C GLY A 478 -6.02 13.66 -12.22
N ALA A 479 -5.94 13.26 -13.49
CA ALA A 479 -6.59 12.03 -13.95
C ALA A 479 -5.91 10.77 -13.39
N VAL A 480 -4.59 10.76 -13.25
CA VAL A 480 -3.84 9.67 -12.58
C VAL A 480 -4.27 9.58 -11.11
N GLN A 481 -4.30 10.72 -10.41
CA GLN A 481 -4.72 10.79 -9.00
C GLN A 481 -6.17 10.31 -8.80
N LEU A 482 -7.07 10.62 -9.74
CA LEU A 482 -8.43 10.09 -9.70
C LEU A 482 -8.46 8.56 -9.80
N VAL A 483 -7.66 7.97 -10.72
CA VAL A 483 -7.58 6.51 -10.84
C VAL A 483 -6.99 5.89 -9.57
N GLN A 484 -5.95 6.49 -9.00
CA GLN A 484 -5.36 6.07 -7.73
C GLN A 484 -6.39 6.15 -6.58
N ALA A 485 -7.13 7.27 -6.49
CA ALA A 485 -8.16 7.46 -5.46
C ALA A 485 -9.31 6.44 -5.58
N LEU A 486 -9.62 6.00 -6.81
CA LEU A 486 -10.60 4.94 -7.07
C LEU A 486 -10.07 3.52 -6.79
N GLY A 487 -8.77 3.37 -6.45
CA GLY A 487 -8.14 2.10 -6.11
C GLY A 487 -7.46 1.39 -7.29
N GLY A 488 -7.19 2.08 -8.39
CA GLY A 488 -6.52 1.53 -9.57
C GLY A 488 -7.32 0.39 -10.19
N GLY A 489 -6.76 -0.80 -10.20
CA GLY A 489 -7.41 -2.02 -10.71
C GLY A 489 -7.66 -3.08 -9.63
N TRP A 490 -7.39 -2.76 -8.37
CA TRP A 490 -7.50 -3.72 -7.27
C TRP A 490 -8.94 -3.95 -6.82
N ASP A 491 -9.18 -5.14 -6.23
CA ASP A 491 -10.45 -5.53 -5.62
C ASP A 491 -10.18 -6.46 -4.42
N VAL A 492 -11.01 -6.35 -3.38
CA VAL A 492 -10.87 -7.13 -2.14
C VAL A 492 -10.86 -8.65 -2.35
N SER A 493 -11.37 -9.14 -3.48
CA SER A 493 -11.29 -10.56 -3.85
C SER A 493 -9.85 -11.03 -4.14
N GLN A 494 -8.92 -10.11 -4.38
CA GLN A 494 -7.50 -10.41 -4.56
C GLN A 494 -6.77 -10.57 -3.21
N LEU A 495 -7.38 -10.14 -2.11
CA LEU A 495 -6.81 -10.31 -0.78
C LEU A 495 -6.71 -11.81 -0.44
N PRO A 496 -5.53 -12.31 -0.03
CA PRO A 496 -5.38 -13.72 0.27
C PRO A 496 -6.26 -14.15 1.46
N THR A 497 -6.91 -15.28 1.31
CA THR A 497 -7.74 -15.88 2.36
C THR A 497 -6.87 -16.36 3.55
N PRO A 498 -7.44 -16.55 4.76
CA PRO A 498 -6.70 -17.10 5.90
C PRO A 498 -6.02 -18.45 5.63
N ARG A 499 -6.55 -19.25 4.69
CA ARG A 499 -5.92 -20.52 4.27
C ARG A 499 -4.69 -20.27 3.40
N GLN A 500 -4.76 -19.31 2.49
CA GLN A 500 -3.65 -18.97 1.58
C GLN A 500 -2.47 -18.33 2.33
N VAL A 501 -2.72 -17.43 3.28
CA VAL A 501 -1.64 -16.85 4.11
C VAL A 501 -0.95 -17.89 5.00
N THR A 502 -1.66 -18.98 5.32
CA THR A 502 -1.14 -20.07 6.15
C THR A 502 -0.35 -21.12 5.36
N ALA A 503 -0.63 -21.27 4.06
CA ALA A 503 0.02 -22.26 3.20
C ALA A 503 1.53 -21.97 3.05
N GLU A 504 2.32 -23.01 2.83
CA GLU A 504 3.72 -22.83 2.46
C GLU A 504 3.83 -22.02 1.17
N PRO A 505 4.85 -21.14 1.04
CA PRO A 505 5.08 -20.42 -0.20
C PRO A 505 5.22 -21.39 -1.37
N SER A 506 4.52 -21.12 -2.45
CA SER A 506 4.67 -21.93 -3.66
C SER A 506 6.02 -21.62 -4.32
N LYS A 507 6.51 -22.55 -5.17
CA LYS A 507 7.72 -22.27 -5.97
C LYS A 507 7.56 -21.07 -6.91
N ALA A 508 6.34 -20.63 -7.16
CA ALA A 508 6.06 -19.42 -7.92
C ALA A 508 6.34 -18.16 -7.09
N ASP A 509 6.01 -18.18 -5.80
CA ASP A 509 6.28 -17.06 -4.87
C ASP A 509 7.80 -16.85 -4.69
N THR A 510 8.60 -17.92 -4.85
CA THR A 510 10.08 -17.88 -4.75
C THR A 510 10.76 -17.46 -6.06
N LYS A 511 10.09 -17.51 -7.21
CA LYS A 511 10.66 -17.14 -8.51
C LYS A 511 10.66 -15.63 -8.81
N ILE A 512 9.95 -14.83 -8.04
CA ILE A 512 10.00 -13.36 -8.13
C ILE A 512 11.35 -12.81 -7.61
N GLN A 513 12.16 -13.68 -6.98
CA GLN A 513 13.47 -13.33 -6.41
C GLN A 513 14.67 -13.46 -7.41
N GLN A 514 14.46 -13.93 -8.62
CA GLN A 514 15.50 -14.06 -9.66
C GLN A 514 15.20 -13.18 -10.88
#